data_052407b636e5be8fd12c1112381ec19a
#
_entry.id   052407b636e5be8fd12c1112381ec19a
#
_cell.length_a   1.000
_cell.length_b   1.000
_cell.length_c   1.000
_cell.angle_alpha   90.00
_cell.angle_beta   90.00
_cell.angle_gamma   90.00
#
_symmetry.space_group_name_H-M   'P 1'
#
loop_
_entity.id
_entity.type
_entity.pdbx_description
1 polymer ?
#
loop_
_entity_poly.entity_id
_entity_poly.type
_entity_poly.pdbx_seq_one_letter_code
_entity_poly.pdbx_strand_id
1 'polypeptide(L)'
;LLFFIQEDKLRDAVVKVSAAAIAMLSLFVAFTYFGNRVVFRLGDSFLAQGAILVDILVALAVFYYTCVRFHRYWIALLEAIQLGAVLWFEYVSHGTLDYYADIVVDNFTLIMILIAGVIGSLIAVFSLGYMEAFQKEHRDVRDRRNFFFFVLFLFLSAMFGLVVSNNLLYMYTFWEITSVCSFLFIGYTESRVAVNNSFKALWMNLLGGAAFAAAIIVMGLTYHSTALSHLVGLALAGMPVTVILALILLCGFTKSAMMPFSGWLLGAMVAPTPTSALLHSSTMVKAGVFLIIKLCPALGNNHAGTMAMFVGGITFFFASCAAISQSDGKKVLAYSTISNLGLIVCCAGIGSYEAAWTAIMIVIFHAVAKSLLFLSVGTAEQQLGSRDIERFDGLFNAMPHLCLCMVIGISGMFLAPFGMLISKWAAMKAFIDAGHPMLLLLLVFGSATTIFYWAKWLGKILSVMNGQERREQGITKGEWFTLKTLSWMTIIVCILFPLISNYGVLPYLRITYGFTRDVIAQSNLIIMSLMVVLLVILPSRYGKGQPKRKVGALLAGVNMGDDRNYHGAGDNIIPVELRNWYMEEWFGERKMKLSGFALCMACIFIQFAIILGGVYRG
;
A
#
# COMPACT_ATOMS: atom_id res chain seq x y z
N LEU A 1 -17.44 -21.98 1.16
CA LEU A 1 -17.26 -22.74 2.39
C LEU A 1 -17.30 -21.84 3.62
N LEU A 2 -16.39 -20.85 3.75
CA LEU A 2 -16.29 -19.97 4.92
C LEU A 2 -17.59 -19.25 5.30
N PHE A 3 -18.41 -18.90 4.33
CA PHE A 3 -19.71 -18.23 4.59
C PHE A 3 -20.71 -19.13 5.32
N PHE A 4 -20.64 -20.44 5.12
CA PHE A 4 -21.58 -21.43 5.66
C PHE A 4 -21.10 -22.10 6.96
N ILE A 5 -19.85 -21.90 7.36
CA ILE A 5 -19.29 -22.50 8.57
C ILE A 5 -19.78 -21.73 9.79
N GLN A 6 -20.52 -22.39 10.67
CA GLN A 6 -21.01 -21.80 11.92
C GLN A 6 -20.08 -22.04 13.11
N GLU A 7 -19.25 -23.08 13.06
CA GLU A 7 -18.34 -23.46 14.13
C GLU A 7 -17.03 -22.67 14.07
N ASP A 8 -16.68 -21.93 15.11
CA ASP A 8 -15.47 -21.12 15.19
C ASP A 8 -14.18 -21.91 14.98
N LYS A 9 -14.09 -23.12 15.58
CA LYS A 9 -12.88 -23.97 15.43
C LYS A 9 -12.66 -24.44 14.00
N LEU A 10 -13.74 -24.81 13.32
CA LEU A 10 -13.67 -25.26 11.92
C LEU A 10 -13.30 -24.09 11.00
N ARG A 11 -13.89 -22.91 11.21
CA ARG A 11 -13.52 -21.68 10.49
C ARG A 11 -12.03 -21.39 10.64
N ASP A 12 -11.52 -21.41 11.88
CA ASP A 12 -10.12 -21.09 12.17
C ASP A 12 -9.16 -22.11 11.51
N ALA A 13 -9.53 -23.39 11.50
CA ALA A 13 -8.77 -24.42 10.81
C ALA A 13 -8.75 -24.18 9.29
N VAL A 14 -9.92 -23.91 8.68
CA VAL A 14 -10.03 -23.62 7.24
C VAL A 14 -9.22 -22.38 6.86
N VAL A 15 -9.29 -21.31 7.65
CA VAL A 15 -8.51 -20.09 7.40
C VAL A 15 -7.01 -20.38 7.46
N LYS A 16 -6.52 -21.11 8.47
CA LYS A 16 -5.10 -21.47 8.59
C LYS A 16 -4.61 -22.34 7.43
N VAL A 17 -5.39 -23.35 7.06
CA VAL A 17 -5.05 -24.25 5.95
C VAL A 17 -5.05 -23.48 4.62
N SER A 18 -6.06 -22.65 4.37
CA SER A 18 -6.13 -21.82 3.16
C SER A 18 -4.97 -20.82 3.08
N ALA A 19 -4.65 -20.15 4.20
CA ALA A 19 -3.52 -19.24 4.27
C ALA A 19 -2.18 -19.95 3.99
N ALA A 20 -1.96 -21.12 4.61
CA ALA A 20 -0.77 -21.92 4.36
C ALA A 20 -0.69 -22.38 2.89
N ALA A 21 -1.80 -22.86 2.31
CA ALA A 21 -1.86 -23.28 0.92
C ALA A 21 -1.56 -22.12 -0.04
N ILE A 22 -2.13 -20.92 0.18
CA ILE A 22 -1.86 -19.72 -0.64
C ILE A 22 -0.39 -19.34 -0.55
N ALA A 23 0.20 -19.29 0.66
CA ALA A 23 1.60 -18.97 0.82
C ALA A 23 2.52 -19.98 0.11
N MET A 24 2.27 -21.28 0.27
CA MET A 24 3.05 -22.34 -0.40
C MET A 24 2.90 -22.30 -1.92
N LEU A 25 1.68 -22.11 -2.44
CA LEU A 25 1.44 -21.98 -3.88
C LEU A 25 2.13 -20.74 -4.46
N SER A 26 2.09 -19.61 -3.73
CA SER A 26 2.79 -18.40 -4.17
C SER A 26 4.30 -18.59 -4.24
N LEU A 27 4.89 -19.28 -3.27
CA LEU A 27 6.32 -19.65 -3.28
C LEU A 27 6.62 -20.65 -4.41
N PHE A 28 5.78 -21.64 -4.60
CA PHE A 28 5.94 -22.63 -5.67
C PHE A 28 5.90 -21.99 -7.06
N VAL A 29 4.90 -21.13 -7.33
CA VAL A 29 4.78 -20.41 -8.59
C VAL A 29 5.99 -19.50 -8.80
N ALA A 30 6.42 -18.76 -7.76
CA ALA A 30 7.59 -17.92 -7.84
C ALA A 30 8.86 -18.73 -8.16
N PHE A 31 9.06 -19.87 -7.51
CA PHE A 31 10.23 -20.72 -7.76
C PHE A 31 10.22 -21.35 -9.16
N THR A 32 9.04 -21.80 -9.64
CA THR A 32 8.89 -22.48 -10.93
C THR A 32 9.12 -21.55 -12.12
N TYR A 33 8.62 -20.32 -12.04
CA TYR A 33 8.66 -19.37 -13.17
C TYR A 33 9.73 -18.29 -13.01
N PHE A 34 10.58 -18.37 -11.99
CA PHE A 34 11.60 -17.39 -11.72
C PHE A 34 12.58 -17.22 -12.89
N GLY A 35 12.82 -15.97 -13.29
CA GLY A 35 13.72 -15.64 -14.42
C GLY A 35 13.13 -15.84 -15.81
N ASN A 36 11.92 -16.40 -15.92
CA ASN A 36 11.23 -16.66 -17.19
C ASN A 36 10.06 -15.70 -17.38
N ARG A 37 9.77 -15.35 -18.63
CA ARG A 37 8.52 -14.71 -19.00
C ARG A 37 7.63 -15.75 -19.68
N VAL A 38 6.50 -16.04 -19.05
CA VAL A 38 5.53 -17.02 -19.56
C VAL A 38 4.25 -16.28 -19.98
N VAL A 39 3.74 -16.66 -21.13
CA VAL A 39 2.55 -16.05 -21.74
C VAL A 39 1.53 -17.14 -22.03
N PHE A 40 0.30 -16.94 -21.56
CA PHE A 40 -0.83 -17.81 -21.85
C PHE A 40 -1.87 -17.05 -22.67
N ARG A 41 -2.42 -17.72 -23.68
CA ARG A 41 -3.55 -17.23 -24.47
C ARG A 41 -4.77 -18.04 -24.06
N LEU A 42 -5.83 -17.37 -23.67
CA LEU A 42 -7.07 -18.00 -23.25
C LEU A 42 -8.11 -18.04 -24.40
N GLY A 43 -8.00 -17.15 -25.36
CA GLY A 43 -8.92 -17.03 -26.50
C GLY A 43 -10.37 -16.78 -26.06
N ASP A 44 -11.33 -17.05 -26.96
CA ASP A 44 -12.79 -17.00 -26.70
C ASP A 44 -13.24 -18.17 -25.80
N SER A 45 -12.61 -18.31 -24.67
CA SER A 45 -12.84 -19.42 -23.76
C SER A 45 -14.01 -19.15 -22.82
N PHE A 46 -14.47 -20.21 -22.13
CA PHE A 46 -15.40 -20.13 -21.01
C PHE A 46 -14.99 -19.08 -19.96
N LEU A 47 -13.70 -18.75 -19.86
CA LEU A 47 -13.18 -17.73 -18.94
C LEU A 47 -13.55 -16.29 -19.37
N ALA A 48 -13.63 -15.98 -20.65
CA ALA A 48 -14.09 -14.68 -21.15
C ALA A 48 -15.56 -14.45 -20.79
N GLN A 49 -16.42 -15.44 -21.06
CA GLN A 49 -17.83 -15.40 -20.65
C GLN A 49 -17.99 -15.35 -19.15
N GLY A 50 -17.11 -16.04 -18.40
CA GLY A 50 -17.05 -15.99 -16.95
C GLY A 50 -16.73 -14.60 -16.41
N ALA A 51 -15.85 -13.83 -17.05
CA ALA A 51 -15.51 -12.47 -16.63
C ALA A 51 -16.73 -11.54 -16.73
N ILE A 52 -17.46 -11.58 -17.84
CA ILE A 52 -18.71 -10.82 -18.03
C ILE A 52 -19.74 -11.14 -16.94
N LEU A 53 -19.93 -12.44 -16.64
CA LEU A 53 -20.84 -12.85 -15.58
C LEU A 53 -20.42 -12.29 -14.22
N VAL A 54 -19.12 -12.31 -13.94
CA VAL A 54 -18.58 -11.76 -12.69
C VAL A 54 -18.79 -10.25 -12.63
N ASP A 55 -18.58 -9.50 -13.71
CA ASP A 55 -18.81 -8.04 -13.75
C ASP A 55 -20.29 -7.71 -13.47
N ILE A 56 -21.22 -8.48 -14.06
CA ILE A 56 -22.66 -8.35 -13.77
C ILE A 56 -22.95 -8.63 -12.29
N LEU A 57 -22.38 -9.69 -11.71
CA LEU A 57 -22.59 -10.04 -10.29
C LEU A 57 -22.02 -8.97 -9.35
N VAL A 58 -20.85 -8.40 -9.67
CA VAL A 58 -20.23 -7.30 -8.93
C VAL A 58 -21.13 -6.06 -8.98
N ALA A 59 -21.62 -5.68 -10.16
CA ALA A 59 -22.53 -4.56 -10.31
C ALA A 59 -23.87 -4.79 -9.57
N LEU A 60 -24.44 -5.98 -9.62
CA LEU A 60 -25.65 -6.32 -8.85
C LEU A 60 -25.40 -6.17 -7.35
N ALA A 61 -24.22 -6.55 -6.85
CA ALA A 61 -23.86 -6.32 -5.45
C ALA A 61 -23.79 -4.82 -5.14
N VAL A 62 -23.18 -4.01 -6.00
CA VAL A 62 -23.13 -2.54 -5.87
C VAL A 62 -24.55 -1.96 -5.88
N PHE A 63 -25.41 -2.37 -6.82
CA PHE A 63 -26.80 -1.90 -6.89
C PHE A 63 -27.60 -2.28 -5.63
N TYR A 64 -27.43 -3.49 -5.12
CA TYR A 64 -28.08 -3.88 -3.87
C TYR A 64 -27.70 -2.95 -2.71
N TYR A 65 -26.41 -2.71 -2.49
CA TYR A 65 -25.96 -1.84 -1.41
C TYR A 65 -26.33 -0.37 -1.65
N THR A 66 -26.24 0.14 -2.86
CA THR A 66 -26.48 1.55 -3.18
C THR A 66 -27.94 1.90 -3.25
N CYS A 67 -28.79 1.06 -3.86
CA CYS A 67 -30.21 1.36 -4.08
C CYS A 67 -31.11 0.80 -2.97
N VAL A 68 -30.91 -0.48 -2.57
CA VAL A 68 -31.81 -1.16 -1.64
C VAL A 68 -31.44 -0.87 -0.19
N ARG A 69 -30.17 -0.95 0.17
CA ARG A 69 -29.77 -0.89 1.58
C ARG A 69 -29.51 0.53 2.09
N PHE A 70 -28.84 1.39 1.29
CA PHE A 70 -28.36 2.70 1.76
C PHE A 70 -28.87 3.90 0.96
N HIS A 71 -29.67 3.71 -0.10
CA HIS A 71 -30.33 4.75 -0.92
C HIS A 71 -29.37 5.82 -1.48
N ARG A 72 -28.20 5.40 -2.01
CA ARG A 72 -27.18 6.26 -2.62
C ARG A 72 -27.22 6.18 -4.16
N TYR A 73 -28.33 6.57 -4.78
CA TYR A 73 -28.66 6.35 -6.18
C TYR A 73 -27.63 6.89 -7.19
N TRP A 74 -26.95 8.00 -6.88
CA TRP A 74 -25.97 8.59 -7.78
C TRP A 74 -24.73 7.68 -7.99
N ILE A 75 -24.37 6.87 -7.00
CA ILE A 75 -23.27 5.89 -7.12
C ILE A 75 -23.72 4.71 -8.00
N ALA A 76 -24.98 4.30 -7.85
CA ALA A 76 -25.58 3.29 -8.73
C ALA A 76 -25.62 3.75 -10.19
N LEU A 77 -25.89 5.03 -10.45
CA LEU A 77 -25.84 5.60 -11.80
C LEU A 77 -24.42 5.54 -12.40
N LEU A 78 -23.40 5.87 -11.60
CA LEU A 78 -22.00 5.78 -12.04
C LEU A 78 -21.62 4.34 -12.42
N GLU A 79 -22.01 3.37 -11.60
CA GLU A 79 -21.82 1.94 -11.87
C GLU A 79 -22.57 1.49 -13.13
N ALA A 80 -23.84 1.92 -13.31
CA ALA A 80 -24.64 1.58 -14.48
C ALA A 80 -24.00 2.09 -15.79
N ILE A 81 -23.48 3.33 -15.77
CA ILE A 81 -22.80 3.91 -16.94
C ILE A 81 -21.53 3.11 -17.27
N GLN A 82 -20.74 2.78 -16.25
CA GLN A 82 -19.49 2.06 -16.40
C GLN A 82 -19.71 0.64 -16.92
N LEU A 83 -20.60 -0.14 -16.30
CA LEU A 83 -20.95 -1.49 -16.73
C LEU A 83 -21.57 -1.46 -18.14
N GLY A 84 -22.50 -0.54 -18.38
CA GLY A 84 -23.12 -0.40 -19.71
C GLY A 84 -22.12 -0.11 -20.82
N ALA A 85 -21.10 0.73 -20.54
CA ALA A 85 -20.04 1.03 -21.48
C ALA A 85 -19.16 -0.19 -21.80
N VAL A 86 -18.79 -0.99 -20.78
CA VAL A 86 -18.00 -2.21 -20.96
C VAL A 86 -18.79 -3.27 -21.72
N LEU A 87 -20.05 -3.54 -21.34
CA LEU A 87 -20.90 -4.51 -22.04
C LEU A 87 -21.17 -4.10 -23.50
N TRP A 88 -21.41 -2.81 -23.76
CA TRP A 88 -21.54 -2.29 -25.11
C TRP A 88 -20.27 -2.53 -25.93
N PHE A 89 -19.10 -2.26 -25.34
CA PHE A 89 -17.82 -2.48 -26.01
C PHE A 89 -17.62 -3.96 -26.33
N GLU A 90 -17.86 -4.87 -25.39
CA GLU A 90 -17.74 -6.32 -25.62
C GLU A 90 -18.67 -6.80 -26.74
N TYR A 91 -19.90 -6.28 -26.79
CA TYR A 91 -20.85 -6.58 -27.87
C TYR A 91 -20.34 -6.12 -29.23
N VAL A 92 -19.84 -4.88 -29.32
CA VAL A 92 -19.38 -4.28 -30.60
C VAL A 92 -18.04 -4.88 -31.03
N SER A 93 -17.16 -5.22 -30.11
CA SER A 93 -15.83 -5.74 -30.41
C SER A 93 -15.78 -7.27 -30.57
N HIS A 94 -16.91 -7.96 -30.42
CA HIS A 94 -16.96 -9.41 -30.52
C HIS A 94 -16.42 -9.89 -31.88
N GLY A 95 -15.39 -10.74 -31.87
CA GLY A 95 -14.73 -11.27 -33.06
C GLY A 95 -13.79 -10.30 -33.82
N THR A 96 -13.61 -9.06 -33.34
CA THR A 96 -12.71 -8.06 -33.96
C THR A 96 -11.41 -7.84 -33.21
N LEU A 97 -11.32 -8.35 -31.97
CA LEU A 97 -10.14 -8.18 -31.14
C LEU A 97 -9.08 -9.23 -31.47
N ASP A 98 -7.84 -8.78 -31.59
CA ASP A 98 -6.68 -9.65 -31.69
C ASP A 98 -6.25 -10.13 -30.29
N TYR A 99 -6.28 -11.43 -30.08
CA TYR A 99 -5.86 -12.06 -28.80
C TYR A 99 -4.35 -12.33 -28.82
N TYR A 100 -3.57 -11.41 -28.26
CA TYR A 100 -2.10 -11.54 -28.21
C TYR A 100 -1.60 -12.33 -27.01
N ALA A 101 -2.03 -11.95 -25.81
CA ALA A 101 -1.59 -12.54 -24.55
C ALA A 101 -2.55 -12.12 -23.45
N ASP A 102 -3.28 -13.06 -22.87
CA ASP A 102 -4.27 -12.74 -21.83
C ASP A 102 -3.62 -12.72 -20.44
N ILE A 103 -2.72 -13.65 -20.19
CA ILE A 103 -1.99 -13.80 -18.93
C ILE A 103 -0.50 -13.70 -19.21
N VAL A 104 0.21 -12.87 -18.42
CA VAL A 104 1.67 -12.73 -18.47
C VAL A 104 2.24 -12.85 -17.07
N VAL A 105 3.11 -13.84 -16.90
CA VAL A 105 3.86 -14.05 -15.66
C VAL A 105 5.32 -13.70 -15.94
N ASP A 106 5.79 -12.62 -15.34
CA ASP A 106 7.17 -12.17 -15.36
C ASP A 106 7.68 -11.93 -13.92
N ASN A 107 8.93 -11.61 -13.73
CA ASN A 107 9.52 -11.45 -12.40
C ASN A 107 8.80 -10.38 -11.56
N PHE A 108 8.33 -9.28 -12.15
CA PHE A 108 7.60 -8.27 -11.39
C PHE A 108 6.22 -8.78 -10.96
N THR A 109 5.54 -9.53 -11.81
CA THR A 109 4.30 -10.25 -11.46
C THR A 109 4.55 -11.24 -10.32
N LEU A 110 5.66 -12.01 -10.37
CA LEU A 110 6.04 -12.95 -9.29
C LEU A 110 6.32 -12.24 -7.96
N ILE A 111 6.99 -11.09 -7.98
CA ILE A 111 7.18 -10.25 -6.79
C ILE A 111 5.84 -9.85 -6.19
N MET A 112 4.87 -9.45 -7.01
CA MET A 112 3.53 -9.08 -6.54
C MET A 112 2.74 -10.28 -6.01
N ILE A 113 2.86 -11.45 -6.64
CA ILE A 113 2.28 -12.72 -6.14
C ILE A 113 2.85 -13.07 -4.77
N LEU A 114 4.16 -12.93 -4.56
CA LEU A 114 4.79 -13.17 -3.27
C LEU A 114 4.31 -12.16 -2.20
N ILE A 115 4.23 -10.89 -2.54
CA ILE A 115 3.72 -9.85 -1.63
C ILE A 115 2.28 -10.14 -1.22
N ALA A 116 1.39 -10.37 -2.19
CA ALA A 116 -0.02 -10.63 -1.91
C ALA A 116 -0.22 -11.98 -1.19
N GLY A 117 0.46 -13.03 -1.63
CA GLY A 117 0.30 -14.38 -1.13
C GLY A 117 0.91 -14.59 0.26
N VAL A 118 2.17 -14.23 0.46
CA VAL A 118 2.84 -14.47 1.75
C VAL A 118 2.35 -13.48 2.81
N ILE A 119 2.36 -12.19 2.52
CA ILE A 119 1.94 -11.17 3.49
C ILE A 119 0.42 -11.28 3.73
N GLY A 120 -0.39 -11.48 2.68
CA GLY A 120 -1.83 -11.65 2.82
C GLY A 120 -2.20 -12.87 3.66
N SER A 121 -1.50 -13.99 3.50
CA SER A 121 -1.67 -15.18 4.34
C SER A 121 -1.31 -14.94 5.80
N LEU A 122 -0.23 -14.23 6.07
CA LEU A 122 0.15 -13.84 7.44
C LEU A 122 -0.91 -12.92 8.08
N ILE A 123 -1.45 -11.96 7.31
CA ILE A 123 -2.55 -11.11 7.78
C ILE A 123 -3.80 -11.93 8.07
N ALA A 124 -4.13 -12.95 7.25
CA ALA A 124 -5.27 -13.84 7.50
C ALA A 124 -5.12 -14.60 8.82
N VAL A 125 -3.92 -15.13 9.11
CA VAL A 125 -3.62 -15.80 10.40
C VAL A 125 -3.70 -14.83 11.58
N PHE A 126 -3.15 -13.63 11.45
CA PHE A 126 -3.26 -12.58 12.47
C PHE A 126 -4.72 -12.21 12.76
N SER A 127 -5.54 -12.12 11.70
CA SER A 127 -6.94 -11.71 11.79
C SER A 127 -7.78 -12.64 12.67
N LEU A 128 -7.40 -13.90 12.86
CA LEU A 128 -8.15 -14.83 13.71
C LEU A 128 -8.19 -14.35 15.16
N GLY A 129 -7.05 -14.09 15.75
CA GLY A 129 -6.97 -13.58 17.13
C GLY A 129 -7.52 -12.17 17.26
N TYR A 130 -7.12 -11.28 16.33
CA TYR A 130 -7.54 -9.89 16.34
C TYR A 130 -9.06 -9.73 16.25
N MET A 131 -9.74 -10.41 15.33
CA MET A 131 -11.19 -10.29 15.13
C MET A 131 -11.99 -10.94 16.27
N GLU A 132 -11.44 -11.95 16.93
CA GLU A 132 -12.04 -12.50 18.15
C GLU A 132 -12.01 -11.49 19.30
N ALA A 133 -10.86 -10.86 19.55
CA ALA A 133 -10.72 -9.82 20.55
C ALA A 133 -11.57 -8.59 20.22
N PHE A 134 -11.56 -8.16 18.96
CA PHE A 134 -12.37 -7.05 18.47
C PHE A 134 -13.87 -7.26 18.72
N GLN A 135 -14.40 -8.47 18.47
CA GLN A 135 -15.81 -8.77 18.68
C GLN A 135 -16.19 -8.84 20.17
N LYS A 136 -15.24 -9.26 21.04
CA LYS A 136 -15.45 -9.24 22.50
C LYS A 136 -15.52 -7.81 23.06
N GLU A 137 -14.74 -6.91 22.49
CA GLU A 137 -14.66 -5.49 22.89
C GLU A 137 -15.83 -4.67 22.33
N HIS A 138 -16.26 -4.96 21.08
CA HIS A 138 -17.33 -4.24 20.39
C HIS A 138 -18.59 -5.11 20.27
N ARG A 139 -19.29 -5.33 21.38
CA ARG A 139 -20.49 -6.18 21.44
C ARG A 139 -21.70 -5.56 20.73
N ASP A 140 -21.68 -4.26 20.48
CA ASP A 140 -22.67 -3.51 19.71
C ASP A 140 -22.58 -3.78 18.20
N VAL A 141 -21.43 -4.28 17.71
CA VAL A 141 -21.22 -4.64 16.32
C VAL A 141 -21.67 -6.09 16.08
N ARG A 142 -22.54 -6.28 15.07
CA ARG A 142 -22.98 -7.62 14.66
C ARG A 142 -21.79 -8.51 14.31
N ASP A 143 -21.73 -9.72 14.85
CA ASP A 143 -20.68 -10.69 14.49
C ASP A 143 -20.86 -11.16 13.04
N ARG A 144 -19.88 -10.79 12.22
CA ARG A 144 -19.79 -11.15 10.80
C ARG A 144 -18.39 -11.65 10.43
N ARG A 145 -17.70 -12.30 11.38
CA ARG A 145 -16.33 -12.80 11.18
C ARG A 145 -16.23 -13.77 9.99
N ASN A 146 -17.23 -14.63 9.78
CA ASN A 146 -17.28 -15.55 8.65
C ASN A 146 -17.30 -14.80 7.30
N PHE A 147 -18.14 -13.75 7.22
CA PHE A 147 -18.19 -12.88 6.05
C PHE A 147 -16.88 -12.12 5.85
N PHE A 148 -16.25 -11.65 6.94
CA PHE A 148 -14.95 -10.98 6.88
C PHE A 148 -13.88 -11.88 6.23
N PHE A 149 -13.76 -13.14 6.67
CA PHE A 149 -12.78 -14.08 6.10
C PHE A 149 -13.12 -14.48 4.67
N PHE A 150 -14.41 -14.62 4.33
CA PHE A 150 -14.82 -14.83 2.94
C PHE A 150 -14.36 -13.68 2.04
N VAL A 151 -14.66 -12.44 2.42
CA VAL A 151 -14.23 -11.25 1.65
C VAL A 151 -12.71 -11.15 1.59
N LEU A 152 -11.98 -11.56 2.64
CA LEU A 152 -10.52 -11.55 2.67
C LEU A 152 -9.91 -12.46 1.60
N PHE A 153 -10.38 -13.70 1.50
CA PHE A 153 -9.89 -14.63 0.48
C PHE A 153 -10.37 -14.28 -0.92
N LEU A 154 -11.59 -13.76 -1.06
CA LEU A 154 -12.10 -13.22 -2.34
C LEU A 154 -11.20 -12.07 -2.82
N PHE A 155 -10.83 -11.18 -1.93
CA PHE A 155 -9.94 -10.06 -2.22
C PHE A 155 -8.54 -10.52 -2.63
N LEU A 156 -7.94 -11.49 -1.93
CA LEU A 156 -6.65 -12.07 -2.31
C LEU A 156 -6.70 -12.75 -3.67
N SER A 157 -7.78 -13.50 -3.94
CA SER A 157 -8.02 -14.15 -5.23
C SER A 157 -8.09 -13.11 -6.37
N ALA A 158 -8.84 -12.03 -6.17
CA ALA A 158 -8.92 -10.93 -7.14
C ALA A 158 -7.56 -10.26 -7.36
N MET A 159 -6.75 -10.09 -6.31
CA MET A 159 -5.40 -9.55 -6.44
C MET A 159 -4.49 -10.45 -7.29
N PHE A 160 -4.56 -11.78 -7.13
CA PHE A 160 -3.80 -12.69 -7.99
C PHE A 160 -4.24 -12.59 -9.44
N GLY A 161 -5.55 -12.62 -9.69
CA GLY A 161 -6.10 -12.43 -11.04
C GLY A 161 -5.64 -11.12 -11.69
N LEU A 162 -5.67 -10.01 -10.92
CA LEU A 162 -5.26 -8.70 -11.40
C LEU A 162 -3.79 -8.65 -11.81
N VAL A 163 -2.88 -9.18 -10.98
CA VAL A 163 -1.43 -9.06 -11.26
C VAL A 163 -0.94 -9.99 -12.36
N VAL A 164 -1.63 -11.09 -12.65
CA VAL A 164 -1.29 -11.98 -13.78
C VAL A 164 -1.95 -11.55 -15.08
N SER A 165 -3.03 -10.75 -15.03
CA SER A 165 -3.74 -10.30 -16.22
C SER A 165 -2.90 -9.33 -17.05
N ASN A 166 -2.80 -9.60 -18.35
CA ASN A 166 -2.26 -8.70 -19.35
C ASN A 166 -3.37 -8.15 -20.27
N ASN A 167 -4.51 -8.82 -20.32
CA ASN A 167 -5.71 -8.33 -20.97
C ASN A 167 -6.42 -7.34 -20.04
N LEU A 168 -6.65 -6.11 -20.52
CA LEU A 168 -7.25 -5.02 -19.74
C LEU A 168 -8.69 -5.30 -19.31
N LEU A 169 -9.46 -6.10 -20.08
CA LEU A 169 -10.82 -6.52 -19.70
C LEU A 169 -10.79 -7.41 -18.45
N TYR A 170 -9.96 -8.47 -18.46
CA TYR A 170 -9.81 -9.33 -17.29
C TYR A 170 -9.26 -8.55 -16.08
N MET A 171 -8.29 -7.68 -16.32
CA MET A 171 -7.73 -6.82 -15.28
C MET A 171 -8.82 -5.91 -14.69
N TYR A 172 -9.72 -5.37 -15.51
CA TYR A 172 -10.86 -4.55 -15.10
C TYR A 172 -11.82 -5.33 -14.19
N THR A 173 -12.20 -6.56 -14.54
CA THR A 173 -13.04 -7.42 -13.71
C THR A 173 -12.44 -7.59 -12.30
N PHE A 174 -11.17 -7.98 -12.20
CA PHE A 174 -10.50 -8.12 -10.91
C PHE A 174 -10.34 -6.78 -10.18
N TRP A 175 -10.19 -5.69 -10.92
CA TRP A 175 -10.14 -4.33 -10.37
C TRP A 175 -11.44 -3.97 -9.65
N GLU A 176 -12.59 -4.27 -10.24
CA GLU A 176 -13.89 -3.99 -9.64
C GLU A 176 -14.18 -4.89 -8.43
N ILE A 177 -13.83 -6.18 -8.49
CA ILE A 177 -13.92 -7.07 -7.32
C ILE A 177 -13.15 -6.46 -6.13
N THR A 178 -11.92 -5.98 -6.35
CA THR A 178 -11.14 -5.35 -5.26
C THR A 178 -11.77 -4.06 -4.74
N SER A 179 -12.47 -3.29 -5.59
CA SER A 179 -13.20 -2.09 -5.19
C SER A 179 -14.36 -2.43 -4.26
N VAL A 180 -15.17 -3.43 -4.62
CA VAL A 180 -16.32 -3.89 -3.82
C VAL A 180 -15.84 -4.53 -2.50
N CYS A 181 -14.82 -5.39 -2.54
CA CYS A 181 -14.27 -5.96 -1.31
C CYS A 181 -13.78 -4.88 -0.33
N SER A 182 -13.12 -3.82 -0.84
CA SER A 182 -12.69 -2.70 0.00
C SER A 182 -13.86 -1.94 0.61
N PHE A 183 -14.93 -1.72 -0.15
CA PHE A 183 -16.17 -1.14 0.35
C PHE A 183 -16.75 -1.96 1.50
N LEU A 184 -16.83 -3.29 1.35
CA LEU A 184 -17.34 -4.20 2.37
C LEU A 184 -16.47 -4.22 3.63
N PHE A 185 -15.16 -4.18 3.48
CA PHE A 185 -14.22 -4.12 4.60
C PHE A 185 -14.33 -2.82 5.40
N ILE A 186 -14.36 -1.67 4.72
CA ILE A 186 -14.45 -0.36 5.38
C ILE A 186 -15.80 -0.21 6.10
N GLY A 187 -16.86 -0.75 5.49
CA GLY A 187 -18.21 -0.75 6.06
C GLY A 187 -18.47 -1.82 7.11
N TYR A 188 -17.47 -2.60 7.56
CA TYR A 188 -17.65 -3.76 8.44
C TYR A 188 -18.45 -3.47 9.70
N THR A 189 -18.19 -2.36 10.39
CA THR A 189 -18.85 -2.01 11.65
C THR A 189 -20.26 -1.44 11.46
N GLU A 190 -20.66 -1.10 10.24
CA GLU A 190 -21.94 -0.45 9.90
C GLU A 190 -22.24 0.85 10.68
N SER A 191 -21.29 1.39 11.41
CA SER A 191 -21.42 2.71 12.01
C SER A 191 -21.62 3.78 10.93
N ARG A 192 -22.31 4.88 11.25
CA ARG A 192 -22.53 5.99 10.29
C ARG A 192 -21.23 6.49 9.66
N VAL A 193 -20.15 6.52 10.44
CA VAL A 193 -18.82 6.95 9.97
C VAL A 193 -18.23 5.91 9.02
N ALA A 194 -18.32 4.62 9.35
CA ALA A 194 -17.83 3.53 8.50
C ALA A 194 -18.58 3.46 7.17
N VAL A 195 -19.92 3.57 7.20
CA VAL A 195 -20.76 3.59 5.99
C VAL A 195 -20.41 4.77 5.09
N ASN A 196 -20.29 5.99 5.62
CA ASN A 196 -19.93 7.15 4.81
C ASN A 196 -18.53 7.02 4.19
N ASN A 197 -17.56 6.47 4.92
CA ASN A 197 -16.21 6.25 4.42
C ASN A 197 -16.14 5.09 3.42
N SER A 198 -16.94 4.04 3.58
CA SER A 198 -17.02 2.94 2.61
C SER A 198 -17.58 3.43 1.27
N PHE A 199 -18.66 4.23 1.29
CA PHE A 199 -19.17 4.84 0.07
C PHE A 199 -18.22 5.85 -0.56
N LYS A 200 -17.44 6.58 0.27
CA LYS A 200 -16.38 7.45 -0.24
C LYS A 200 -15.31 6.65 -0.97
N ALA A 201 -14.91 5.49 -0.44
CA ALA A 201 -13.97 4.60 -1.10
C ALA A 201 -14.57 4.04 -2.40
N LEU A 202 -15.82 3.62 -2.38
CA LEU A 202 -16.51 3.05 -3.54
C LEU A 202 -16.55 4.04 -4.70
N TRP A 203 -17.14 5.24 -4.52
CA TRP A 203 -17.32 6.17 -5.64
C TRP A 203 -15.98 6.70 -6.20
N MET A 204 -14.95 6.89 -5.35
CA MET A 204 -13.63 7.29 -5.85
C MET A 204 -12.98 6.19 -6.71
N ASN A 205 -13.15 4.92 -6.34
CA ASN A 205 -12.63 3.80 -7.12
C ASN A 205 -13.46 3.57 -8.39
N LEU A 206 -14.79 3.75 -8.36
CA LEU A 206 -15.63 3.71 -9.54
C LEU A 206 -15.28 4.81 -10.56
N LEU A 207 -14.92 6.01 -10.09
CA LEU A 207 -14.41 7.05 -10.99
C LEU A 207 -13.14 6.58 -11.73
N GLY A 208 -12.25 5.87 -11.02
CA GLY A 208 -11.08 5.23 -11.63
C GLY A 208 -11.47 4.11 -12.59
N GLY A 209 -12.45 3.30 -12.24
CA GLY A 209 -12.99 2.25 -13.09
C GLY A 209 -13.61 2.80 -14.39
N ALA A 210 -14.33 3.93 -14.31
CA ALA A 210 -14.86 4.61 -15.50
C ALA A 210 -13.74 5.10 -16.44
N ALA A 211 -12.65 5.63 -15.90
CA ALA A 211 -11.48 5.99 -16.69
C ALA A 211 -10.81 4.75 -17.30
N PHE A 212 -10.80 3.62 -16.59
CA PHE A 212 -10.26 2.36 -17.09
C PHE A 212 -11.13 1.81 -18.22
N ALA A 213 -12.46 1.79 -18.08
CA ALA A 213 -13.39 1.40 -19.12
C ALA A 213 -13.23 2.27 -20.37
N ALA A 214 -13.13 3.59 -20.21
CA ALA A 214 -12.88 4.50 -21.32
C ALA A 214 -11.54 4.19 -22.05
N ALA A 215 -10.48 3.87 -21.30
CA ALA A 215 -9.19 3.48 -21.88
C ALA A 215 -9.29 2.19 -22.70
N ILE A 216 -10.02 1.18 -22.17
CA ILE A 216 -10.27 -0.09 -22.86
C ILE A 216 -11.01 0.14 -24.17
N ILE A 217 -12.08 0.94 -24.13
CA ILE A 217 -12.90 1.27 -25.32
C ILE A 217 -12.06 1.97 -26.37
N VAL A 218 -11.34 3.03 -26.01
CA VAL A 218 -10.49 3.77 -26.96
C VAL A 218 -9.42 2.86 -27.55
N MET A 219 -8.75 2.06 -26.73
CA MET A 219 -7.71 1.14 -27.19
C MET A 219 -8.28 0.05 -28.12
N GLY A 220 -9.38 -0.58 -27.71
CA GLY A 220 -9.99 -1.66 -28.50
C GLY A 220 -10.53 -1.20 -29.85
N LEU A 221 -11.19 -0.03 -29.89
CA LEU A 221 -11.73 0.52 -31.15
C LEU A 221 -10.63 1.06 -32.07
N THR A 222 -9.55 1.60 -31.53
CA THR A 222 -8.49 2.23 -32.35
C THR A 222 -7.43 1.21 -32.80
N TYR A 223 -7.04 0.28 -31.91
CA TYR A 223 -5.92 -0.63 -32.15
C TYR A 223 -6.33 -2.11 -32.17
N HIS A 224 -7.61 -2.42 -32.09
CA HIS A 224 -8.17 -3.79 -32.09
C HIS A 224 -7.52 -4.74 -31.09
N SER A 225 -7.06 -4.21 -29.97
CA SER A 225 -6.36 -4.98 -28.93
C SER A 225 -6.68 -4.43 -27.54
N THR A 226 -6.71 -5.34 -26.55
CA THR A 226 -6.86 -4.99 -25.12
C THR A 226 -5.65 -5.43 -24.31
N ALA A 227 -4.55 -5.85 -24.94
CA ALA A 227 -3.36 -6.32 -24.25
C ALA A 227 -2.48 -5.16 -23.78
N LEU A 228 -2.20 -5.09 -22.46
CA LEU A 228 -1.34 -4.08 -21.84
C LEU A 228 0.07 -4.05 -22.46
N SER A 229 0.64 -5.23 -22.75
CA SER A 229 1.95 -5.34 -23.41
C SER A 229 1.95 -4.78 -24.83
N HIS A 230 0.83 -4.89 -25.56
CA HIS A 230 0.68 -4.29 -26.87
C HIS A 230 0.61 -2.76 -26.79
N LEU A 231 -0.11 -2.20 -25.80
CA LEU A 231 -0.15 -0.76 -25.55
C LEU A 231 1.25 -0.18 -25.32
N VAL A 232 2.08 -0.86 -24.50
CA VAL A 232 3.48 -0.46 -24.28
C VAL A 232 4.28 -0.52 -25.58
N GLY A 233 4.09 -1.57 -26.39
CA GLY A 233 4.73 -1.71 -27.69
C GLY A 233 4.36 -0.58 -28.67
N LEU A 234 3.08 -0.21 -28.74
CA LEU A 234 2.58 0.90 -29.55
C LEU A 234 3.19 2.24 -29.14
N ALA A 235 3.27 2.49 -27.82
CA ALA A 235 3.91 3.70 -27.29
C ALA A 235 5.39 3.79 -27.66
N LEU A 236 6.12 2.69 -27.55
CA LEU A 236 7.54 2.61 -27.93
C LEU A 236 7.76 2.74 -29.46
N ALA A 237 6.77 2.36 -30.26
CA ALA A 237 6.74 2.57 -31.70
C ALA A 237 6.34 4.01 -32.10
N GLY A 238 6.07 4.90 -31.14
CA GLY A 238 5.70 6.30 -31.40
C GLY A 238 4.24 6.52 -31.83
N MET A 239 3.38 5.52 -31.61
CA MET A 239 1.95 5.66 -31.93
C MET A 239 1.23 6.60 -30.95
N PRO A 240 0.13 7.29 -31.36
CA PRO A 240 -0.57 8.30 -30.56
C PRO A 240 -1.44 7.67 -29.45
N VAL A 241 -0.83 7.01 -28.47
CA VAL A 241 -1.52 6.33 -27.34
C VAL A 241 -1.61 7.16 -26.07
N THR A 242 -1.19 8.43 -26.09
CA THR A 242 -1.05 9.27 -24.88
C THR A 242 -2.38 9.45 -24.14
N VAL A 243 -3.52 9.53 -24.85
CA VAL A 243 -4.86 9.60 -24.22
C VAL A 243 -5.16 8.33 -23.42
N ILE A 244 -4.88 7.16 -24.01
CA ILE A 244 -5.10 5.87 -23.37
C ILE A 244 -4.22 5.75 -22.13
N LEU A 245 -2.94 6.12 -22.23
CA LEU A 245 -2.01 6.16 -21.09
C LEU A 245 -2.52 7.09 -19.97
N ALA A 246 -2.99 8.29 -20.30
CA ALA A 246 -3.51 9.25 -19.33
C ALA A 246 -4.76 8.72 -18.60
N LEU A 247 -5.67 8.05 -19.29
CA LEU A 247 -6.87 7.43 -18.71
C LEU A 247 -6.49 6.28 -17.77
N ILE A 248 -5.55 5.41 -18.16
CA ILE A 248 -5.07 4.31 -17.30
C ILE A 248 -4.32 4.88 -16.08
N LEU A 249 -3.54 5.95 -16.25
CA LEU A 249 -2.90 6.63 -15.11
C LEU A 249 -3.93 7.21 -14.14
N LEU A 250 -5.00 7.82 -14.63
CA LEU A 250 -6.09 8.32 -13.78
C LEU A 250 -6.71 7.19 -12.95
N CYS A 251 -6.97 6.04 -13.59
CA CYS A 251 -7.42 4.84 -12.90
C CYS A 251 -6.40 4.39 -11.83
N GLY A 252 -5.12 4.33 -12.16
CA GLY A 252 -4.05 4.00 -11.23
C GLY A 252 -3.95 4.98 -10.06
N PHE A 253 -4.17 6.29 -10.28
CA PHE A 253 -4.15 7.33 -9.23
C PHE A 253 -5.26 7.15 -8.21
N THR A 254 -6.48 6.81 -8.64
CA THR A 254 -7.59 6.58 -7.72
C THR A 254 -7.30 5.39 -6.81
N LYS A 255 -6.85 4.27 -7.35
CA LYS A 255 -6.55 3.04 -6.60
C LYS A 255 -5.34 3.20 -5.69
N SER A 256 -4.30 3.90 -6.14
CA SER A 256 -3.10 4.19 -5.34
C SER A 256 -3.28 5.35 -4.37
N ALA A 257 -4.49 5.90 -4.23
CA ALA A 257 -4.78 7.02 -3.34
C ALA A 257 -3.88 8.25 -3.55
N MET A 258 -3.54 8.56 -4.82
CA MET A 258 -2.86 9.82 -5.14
C MET A 258 -3.76 11.01 -4.82
N MET A 259 -3.18 12.15 -4.48
CA MET A 259 -3.97 13.38 -4.39
C MET A 259 -4.48 13.75 -5.80
N PRO A 260 -5.77 14.09 -5.96
CA PRO A 260 -6.77 14.42 -4.94
C PRO A 260 -7.56 13.23 -4.36
N PHE A 261 -7.33 12.01 -4.82
CA PHE A 261 -8.12 10.82 -4.46
C PHE A 261 -7.71 10.18 -3.12
N SER A 262 -6.72 10.71 -2.40
CA SER A 262 -6.21 10.14 -1.13
C SER A 262 -7.23 10.06 0.01
N GLY A 263 -8.37 10.75 -0.14
CA GLY A 263 -9.39 10.83 0.90
C GLY A 263 -10.07 9.51 1.25
N TRP A 264 -10.13 8.54 0.35
CA TRP A 264 -10.71 7.23 0.63
C TRP A 264 -9.81 6.40 1.56
N LEU A 265 -8.48 6.46 1.35
CA LEU A 265 -7.52 5.71 2.15
C LEU A 265 -7.51 6.21 3.60
N LEU A 266 -7.55 7.52 3.81
CA LEU A 266 -7.67 8.12 5.14
C LEU A 266 -8.99 7.74 5.82
N GLY A 267 -10.09 7.70 5.07
CA GLY A 267 -11.39 7.24 5.55
C GLY A 267 -11.41 5.75 5.93
N ALA A 268 -10.60 4.93 5.28
CA ALA A 268 -10.51 3.49 5.56
C ALA A 268 -9.90 3.16 6.94
N MET A 269 -9.30 4.14 7.64
CA MET A 269 -8.72 3.92 8.97
C MET A 269 -9.76 3.61 10.07
N VAL A 270 -11.06 3.73 9.78
CA VAL A 270 -12.14 3.29 10.67
C VAL A 270 -12.33 1.77 10.69
N ALA A 271 -11.83 1.08 9.68
CA ALA A 271 -11.93 -0.37 9.56
C ALA A 271 -11.09 -1.09 10.62
N PRO A 272 -11.42 -2.38 10.94
CA PRO A 272 -10.56 -3.23 11.75
C PRO A 272 -9.13 -3.26 11.20
N THR A 273 -8.12 -3.32 12.08
CA THR A 273 -6.72 -3.17 11.67
C THR A 273 -6.21 -4.18 10.64
N PRO A 274 -6.62 -5.47 10.64
CA PRO A 274 -6.23 -6.40 9.59
C PRO A 274 -6.64 -5.92 8.19
N THR A 275 -7.82 -5.29 8.06
CA THR A 275 -8.25 -4.65 6.81
C THR A 275 -7.28 -3.56 6.37
N SER A 276 -6.91 -2.66 7.30
CA SER A 276 -5.96 -1.58 6.99
C SER A 276 -4.60 -2.14 6.59
N ALA A 277 -4.11 -3.18 7.27
CA ALA A 277 -2.87 -3.86 6.90
C ALA A 277 -2.95 -4.46 5.49
N LEU A 278 -4.04 -5.17 5.17
CA LEU A 278 -4.24 -5.81 3.87
C LEU A 278 -4.31 -4.78 2.74
N LEU A 279 -5.23 -3.80 2.83
CA LEU A 279 -5.48 -2.83 1.77
C LEU A 279 -4.29 -1.90 1.51
N HIS A 280 -3.57 -1.48 2.56
CA HIS A 280 -2.61 -0.37 2.45
C HIS A 280 -1.14 -0.83 2.38
N SER A 281 -0.83 -2.08 2.77
CA SER A 281 0.56 -2.55 2.73
C SER A 281 0.85 -3.46 1.53
N SER A 282 -0.02 -4.42 1.23
CA SER A 282 0.34 -5.52 0.33
C SER A 282 -0.53 -5.67 -0.91
N THR A 283 -1.74 -5.07 -0.95
CA THR A 283 -2.70 -5.42 -1.98
C THR A 283 -3.31 -4.23 -2.73
N MET A 284 -4.44 -3.66 -2.32
CA MET A 284 -5.24 -2.73 -3.12
C MET A 284 -4.45 -1.54 -3.70
N VAL A 285 -3.73 -0.82 -2.85
CA VAL A 285 -2.94 0.34 -3.30
C VAL A 285 -1.77 -0.07 -4.19
N LYS A 286 -1.31 -1.33 -4.05
CA LYS A 286 -0.26 -1.91 -4.90
C LYS A 286 -0.77 -2.25 -6.30
N ALA A 287 -2.06 -2.59 -6.46
CA ALA A 287 -2.67 -2.81 -7.76
C ALA A 287 -2.52 -1.57 -8.66
N GLY A 288 -2.81 -0.37 -8.13
CA GLY A 288 -2.66 0.88 -8.88
C GLY A 288 -1.21 1.17 -9.29
N VAL A 289 -0.25 1.09 -8.34
CA VAL A 289 1.15 1.33 -8.68
C VAL A 289 1.74 0.20 -9.54
N PHE A 290 1.27 -1.04 -9.41
CA PHE A 290 1.65 -2.14 -10.29
C PHE A 290 1.32 -1.83 -11.75
N LEU A 291 0.08 -1.41 -12.02
CA LEU A 291 -0.36 -1.01 -13.35
C LEU A 291 0.49 0.15 -13.90
N ILE A 292 0.74 1.18 -13.08
CA ILE A 292 1.57 2.34 -13.48
C ILE A 292 3.02 1.93 -13.77
N ILE A 293 3.62 1.04 -12.95
CA ILE A 293 4.99 0.55 -13.18
C ILE A 293 5.07 -0.29 -14.47
N LYS A 294 4.04 -1.09 -14.78
CA LYS A 294 3.98 -1.83 -16.06
C LYS A 294 3.95 -0.89 -17.27
N LEU A 295 3.38 0.30 -17.12
CA LEU A 295 3.39 1.34 -18.15
C LEU A 295 4.68 2.18 -18.19
N CYS A 296 5.56 2.06 -17.20
CA CYS A 296 6.75 2.90 -17.05
C CYS A 296 7.55 3.10 -18.37
N PRO A 297 7.83 2.05 -19.18
CA PRO A 297 8.56 2.22 -20.45
C PRO A 297 7.85 3.10 -21.46
N ALA A 298 6.51 3.15 -21.38
CA ALA A 298 5.66 3.95 -22.27
C ALA A 298 5.48 5.41 -21.79
N LEU A 299 5.92 5.76 -20.57
CA LEU A 299 5.69 7.07 -19.96
C LEU A 299 6.83 8.07 -20.21
N GLY A 300 8.01 7.60 -20.61
CA GLY A 300 9.16 8.47 -20.85
C GLY A 300 8.89 9.54 -21.91
N ASN A 301 9.22 10.80 -21.60
CA ASN A 301 9.17 11.94 -22.53
C ASN A 301 7.79 12.27 -23.14
N ASN A 302 6.69 11.94 -22.45
CA ASN A 302 5.35 12.33 -22.89
C ASN A 302 4.54 13.02 -21.77
N HIS A 303 3.42 13.64 -22.17
CA HIS A 303 2.56 14.39 -21.25
C HIS A 303 1.90 13.49 -20.19
N ALA A 304 1.60 12.22 -20.48
CA ALA A 304 1.09 11.28 -19.49
C ALA A 304 2.15 10.96 -18.42
N GLY A 305 3.39 10.74 -18.82
CA GLY A 305 4.52 10.59 -17.88
C GLY A 305 4.76 11.84 -17.03
N THR A 306 4.71 13.03 -17.65
CA THR A 306 4.80 14.31 -16.93
C THR A 306 3.69 14.43 -15.88
N MET A 307 2.45 14.06 -16.21
CA MET A 307 1.33 14.01 -15.26
C MET A 307 1.64 13.08 -14.08
N ALA A 308 2.14 11.87 -14.34
CA ALA A 308 2.49 10.91 -13.30
C ALA A 308 3.62 11.41 -12.40
N MET A 309 4.69 12.01 -12.98
CA MET A 309 5.80 12.59 -12.23
C MET A 309 5.34 13.65 -11.24
N PHE A 310 4.59 14.64 -11.69
CA PHE A 310 4.19 15.76 -10.84
C PHE A 310 3.10 15.38 -9.85
N VAL A 311 2.06 14.64 -10.25
CA VAL A 311 1.03 14.15 -9.31
C VAL A 311 1.66 13.27 -8.23
N GLY A 312 2.57 12.38 -8.61
CA GLY A 312 3.30 11.52 -7.67
C GLY A 312 4.19 12.32 -6.73
N GLY A 313 5.02 13.24 -7.26
CA GLY A 313 5.95 14.06 -6.47
C GLY A 313 5.25 15.00 -5.50
N ILE A 314 4.19 15.68 -5.94
CA ILE A 314 3.36 16.56 -5.10
C ILE A 314 2.69 15.73 -4.00
N THR A 315 2.11 14.56 -4.35
CA THR A 315 1.50 13.65 -3.37
C THR A 315 2.52 13.19 -2.33
N PHE A 316 3.74 12.80 -2.75
CA PHE A 316 4.82 12.41 -1.84
C PHE A 316 5.13 13.50 -0.83
N PHE A 317 5.33 14.72 -1.29
CA PHE A 317 5.72 15.85 -0.43
C PHE A 317 4.59 16.25 0.54
N PHE A 318 3.39 16.55 0.03
CA PHE A 318 2.30 17.05 0.88
C PHE A 318 1.77 15.98 1.85
N ALA A 319 1.76 14.71 1.48
CA ALA A 319 1.40 13.63 2.39
C ALA A 319 2.45 13.44 3.49
N SER A 320 3.74 13.55 3.18
CA SER A 320 4.81 13.52 4.18
C SER A 320 4.69 14.67 5.18
N CYS A 321 4.40 15.89 4.71
CA CYS A 321 4.16 17.05 5.57
C CYS A 321 2.95 16.86 6.47
N ALA A 322 1.82 16.37 5.92
CA ALA A 322 0.60 16.12 6.68
C ALA A 322 0.78 15.05 7.78
N ALA A 323 1.69 14.07 7.58
CA ALA A 323 2.01 13.05 8.58
C ALA A 323 2.63 13.63 9.85
N ILE A 324 3.33 14.78 9.78
CA ILE A 324 3.95 15.45 10.94
C ILE A 324 2.89 15.84 11.97
N SER A 325 1.74 16.36 11.51
CA SER A 325 0.69 16.88 12.39
C SER A 325 -0.23 15.80 12.97
N GLN A 326 -0.01 14.51 12.64
CA GLN A 326 -0.86 13.44 13.15
C GLN A 326 -0.34 12.86 14.46
N SER A 327 -1.26 12.66 15.43
CA SER A 327 -1.03 11.90 16.66
C SER A 327 -1.61 10.48 16.60
N ASP A 328 -2.61 10.24 15.74
CA ASP A 328 -3.19 8.89 15.52
C ASP A 328 -2.22 8.02 14.71
N GLY A 329 -1.76 6.90 15.29
CA GLY A 329 -0.81 5.99 14.67
C GLY A 329 -1.28 5.44 13.32
N LYS A 330 -2.57 5.07 13.18
CA LYS A 330 -3.12 4.62 11.89
C LYS A 330 -3.11 5.73 10.83
N LYS A 331 -3.38 6.99 11.23
CA LYS A 331 -3.31 8.13 10.29
C LYS A 331 -1.89 8.44 9.85
N VAL A 332 -0.89 8.37 10.76
CA VAL A 332 0.53 8.50 10.39
C VAL A 332 0.91 7.42 9.37
N LEU A 333 0.51 6.17 9.62
CA LEU A 333 0.74 5.07 8.69
C LEU A 333 0.05 5.31 7.34
N ALA A 334 -1.16 5.82 7.33
CA ALA A 334 -1.91 6.14 6.11
C ALA A 334 -1.23 7.23 5.27
N TYR A 335 -0.89 8.36 5.89
CA TYR A 335 -0.18 9.45 5.20
C TYR A 335 1.20 9.01 4.69
N SER A 336 1.94 8.25 5.48
CA SER A 336 3.23 7.73 5.02
C SER A 336 3.08 6.66 3.92
N THR A 337 1.93 5.97 3.82
CA THR A 337 1.61 5.10 2.67
C THR A 337 1.34 5.93 1.43
N ILE A 338 0.46 6.94 1.50
CA ILE A 338 0.16 7.87 0.40
C ILE A 338 1.45 8.50 -0.11
N SER A 339 2.32 8.94 0.79
CA SER A 339 3.62 9.52 0.46
C SER A 339 4.49 8.55 -0.34
N ASN A 340 4.73 7.33 0.15
CA ASN A 340 5.60 6.38 -0.56
C ASN A 340 5.00 5.92 -1.89
N LEU A 341 3.68 5.75 -1.98
CA LEU A 341 3.01 5.47 -3.25
C LEU A 341 3.17 6.63 -4.24
N GLY A 342 3.10 7.88 -3.75
CA GLY A 342 3.41 9.07 -4.55
C GLY A 342 4.82 9.03 -5.13
N LEU A 343 5.82 8.64 -4.33
CA LEU A 343 7.19 8.49 -4.81
C LEU A 343 7.33 7.38 -5.87
N ILE A 344 6.64 6.24 -5.69
CA ILE A 344 6.61 5.16 -6.69
C ILE A 344 6.04 5.66 -8.01
N VAL A 345 4.90 6.36 -7.97
CA VAL A 345 4.25 6.92 -9.17
C VAL A 345 5.13 7.98 -9.84
N CYS A 346 5.78 8.83 -9.04
CA CYS A 346 6.74 9.82 -9.54
C CYS A 346 7.91 9.15 -10.30
N CYS A 347 8.51 8.10 -9.71
CA CYS A 347 9.57 7.33 -10.37
C CYS A 347 9.05 6.67 -11.66
N ALA A 348 7.89 6.02 -11.63
CA ALA A 348 7.35 5.37 -12.81
C ALA A 348 7.05 6.36 -13.96
N GLY A 349 6.64 7.58 -13.63
CA GLY A 349 6.36 8.64 -14.62
C GLY A 349 7.58 9.09 -15.41
N ILE A 350 8.80 8.94 -14.88
CA ILE A 350 10.05 9.27 -15.59
C ILE A 350 10.31 8.34 -16.78
N GLY A 351 9.85 7.09 -16.71
CA GLY A 351 10.01 6.13 -17.79
C GLY A 351 11.41 5.53 -17.93
N SER A 352 12.40 5.91 -17.11
CA SER A 352 13.77 5.40 -17.21
C SER A 352 13.94 4.06 -16.50
N TYR A 353 14.96 3.31 -16.91
CA TYR A 353 15.37 2.04 -16.32
C TYR A 353 15.64 2.14 -14.80
N GLU A 354 16.40 3.16 -14.39
CA GLU A 354 16.77 3.43 -13.01
C GLU A 354 15.54 3.78 -12.15
N ALA A 355 14.62 4.56 -12.72
CA ALA A 355 13.39 4.96 -12.06
C ALA A 355 12.43 3.77 -11.89
N ALA A 356 12.31 2.89 -12.89
CA ALA A 356 11.52 1.67 -12.80
C ALA A 356 12.08 0.70 -11.74
N TRP A 357 13.40 0.50 -11.71
CA TRP A 357 14.06 -0.27 -10.66
C TRP A 357 13.74 0.28 -9.28
N THR A 358 13.88 1.59 -9.12
CA THR A 358 13.60 2.28 -7.86
C THR A 358 12.15 2.10 -7.42
N ALA A 359 11.20 2.25 -8.33
CA ALA A 359 9.78 2.07 -8.04
C ALA A 359 9.48 0.67 -7.52
N ILE A 360 10.01 -0.38 -8.16
CA ILE A 360 9.83 -1.78 -7.75
C ILE A 360 10.46 -2.04 -6.38
N MET A 361 11.66 -1.52 -6.12
CA MET A 361 12.32 -1.71 -4.82
C MET A 361 11.54 -1.03 -3.68
N ILE A 362 11.00 0.18 -3.89
CA ILE A 362 10.13 0.84 -2.90
C ILE A 362 8.88 -0.01 -2.65
N VAL A 363 8.27 -0.62 -3.69
CA VAL A 363 7.10 -1.51 -3.52
C VAL A 363 7.42 -2.65 -2.55
N ILE A 364 8.57 -3.31 -2.70
CA ILE A 364 8.99 -4.46 -1.89
C ILE A 364 9.18 -4.05 -0.42
N PHE A 365 10.05 -3.07 -0.16
CA PHE A 365 10.36 -2.64 1.22
C PHE A 365 9.14 -2.06 1.93
N HIS A 366 8.36 -1.26 1.22
CA HIS A 366 7.13 -0.69 1.77
C HIS A 366 6.13 -1.79 2.15
N ALA A 367 5.96 -2.85 1.36
CA ALA A 367 4.98 -3.89 1.63
C ALA A 367 5.25 -4.58 2.97
N VAL A 368 6.48 -5.01 3.20
CA VAL A 368 6.85 -5.77 4.41
C VAL A 368 6.81 -4.89 5.66
N ALA A 369 7.48 -3.74 5.63
CA ALA A 369 7.56 -2.85 6.78
C ALA A 369 6.20 -2.28 7.20
N LYS A 370 5.34 -1.94 6.22
CA LYS A 370 3.99 -1.42 6.51
C LYS A 370 3.05 -2.46 7.07
N SER A 371 3.12 -3.70 6.59
CA SER A 371 2.31 -4.79 7.15
C SER A 371 2.64 -4.98 8.63
N LEU A 372 3.92 -5.04 8.96
CA LEU A 372 4.39 -5.12 10.34
C LEU A 372 3.86 -3.96 11.19
N LEU A 373 3.99 -2.73 10.70
CA LEU A 373 3.60 -1.54 11.46
C LEU A 373 2.09 -1.44 11.67
N PHE A 374 1.27 -1.70 10.65
CA PHE A 374 -0.19 -1.68 10.83
C PHE A 374 -0.64 -2.73 11.85
N LEU A 375 -0.15 -3.96 11.75
CA LEU A 375 -0.51 -5.02 12.69
C LEU A 375 -0.01 -4.70 14.10
N SER A 376 1.21 -4.18 14.26
CA SER A 376 1.75 -3.77 15.56
C SER A 376 0.93 -2.64 16.20
N VAL A 377 0.50 -1.64 15.44
CA VAL A 377 -0.38 -0.57 15.92
C VAL A 377 -1.74 -1.13 16.32
N GLY A 378 -2.29 -2.08 15.57
CA GLY A 378 -3.54 -2.74 15.94
C GLY A 378 -3.46 -3.52 17.24
N THR A 379 -2.35 -4.26 17.44
CA THR A 379 -2.09 -4.96 18.70
C THR A 379 -1.92 -3.97 19.85
N ALA A 380 -1.18 -2.86 19.66
CA ALA A 380 -1.04 -1.81 20.66
C ALA A 380 -2.39 -1.16 21.00
N GLU A 381 -3.23 -0.87 19.98
CA GLU A 381 -4.58 -0.33 20.16
C GLU A 381 -5.44 -1.22 21.07
N GLN A 382 -5.45 -2.53 20.84
CA GLN A 382 -6.22 -3.48 21.66
C GLN A 382 -5.72 -3.57 23.11
N GLN A 383 -4.39 -3.53 23.32
CA GLN A 383 -3.83 -3.67 24.66
C GLN A 383 -3.87 -2.36 25.48
N LEU A 384 -3.78 -1.21 24.83
CA LEU A 384 -3.74 0.11 25.48
C LEU A 384 -5.10 0.83 25.44
N GLY A 385 -6.06 0.35 24.65
CA GLY A 385 -7.34 1.04 24.41
C GLY A 385 -7.20 2.35 23.64
N SER A 386 -6.05 2.59 22.98
CA SER A 386 -5.78 3.83 22.24
C SER A 386 -4.77 3.62 21.13
N ARG A 387 -4.94 4.36 20.04
CA ARG A 387 -4.00 4.45 18.92
C ARG A 387 -3.25 5.79 18.85
N ASP A 388 -3.43 6.63 19.86
CA ASP A 388 -2.69 7.88 20.00
C ASP A 388 -1.23 7.60 20.34
N ILE A 389 -0.31 8.10 19.51
CA ILE A 389 1.15 7.93 19.68
C ILE A 389 1.62 8.47 21.03
N GLU A 390 0.96 9.51 21.58
CA GLU A 390 1.30 10.05 22.89
C GLU A 390 1.07 9.06 24.03
N ARG A 391 0.17 8.09 23.86
CA ARG A 391 -0.08 7.01 24.83
C ARG A 391 0.87 5.83 24.69
N PHE A 392 1.78 5.86 23.71
CA PHE A 392 2.81 4.84 23.52
C PHE A 392 4.08 5.12 24.33
N ASP A 393 4.06 6.15 25.17
CA ASP A 393 5.15 6.40 26.12
C ASP A 393 5.41 5.18 26.98
N GLY A 394 6.69 4.77 27.05
CA GLY A 394 7.10 3.62 27.85
C GLY A 394 6.65 2.26 27.29
N LEU A 395 6.26 2.18 26.01
CA LEU A 395 5.90 0.92 25.37
C LEU A 395 7.02 -0.12 25.50
N PHE A 396 8.27 0.32 25.52
CA PHE A 396 9.45 -0.52 25.74
C PHE A 396 9.39 -1.28 27.09
N ASN A 397 8.82 -0.69 28.13
CA ASN A 397 8.66 -1.33 29.45
C ASN A 397 7.37 -2.17 29.52
N ALA A 398 6.26 -1.65 29.00
CA ALA A 398 4.96 -2.29 29.06
C ALA A 398 4.84 -3.49 28.08
N MET A 399 5.37 -3.34 26.86
CA MET A 399 5.29 -4.35 25.80
C MET A 399 6.61 -4.42 25.01
N PRO A 400 7.69 -4.98 25.59
CA PRO A 400 9.04 -4.94 25.02
C PRO A 400 9.16 -5.67 23.67
N HIS A 401 8.47 -6.80 23.49
CA HIS A 401 8.53 -7.54 22.24
C HIS A 401 7.76 -6.83 21.12
N LEU A 402 6.60 -6.24 21.44
CA LEU A 402 5.83 -5.45 20.49
C LEU A 402 6.58 -4.17 20.11
N CYS A 403 7.19 -3.51 21.09
CA CYS A 403 8.05 -2.36 20.88
C CYS A 403 9.20 -2.69 19.89
N LEU A 404 9.87 -3.84 20.09
CA LEU A 404 10.92 -4.29 19.17
C LEU A 404 10.39 -4.49 17.74
N CYS A 405 9.21 -5.10 17.56
CA CYS A 405 8.58 -5.24 16.26
C CYS A 405 8.32 -3.87 15.61
N MET A 406 7.81 -2.90 16.39
CA MET A 406 7.58 -1.53 15.89
C MET A 406 8.89 -0.82 15.54
N VAL A 407 9.94 -0.96 16.34
CA VAL A 407 11.28 -0.41 16.05
C VAL A 407 11.83 -0.95 14.74
N ILE A 408 11.73 -2.27 14.51
CA ILE A 408 12.16 -2.89 13.26
C ILE A 408 11.36 -2.34 12.08
N GLY A 409 10.03 -2.26 12.20
CA GLY A 409 9.16 -1.73 11.15
C GLY A 409 9.45 -0.26 10.82
N ILE A 410 9.60 0.58 11.84
CA ILE A 410 9.93 2.00 11.67
C ILE A 410 11.32 2.15 11.04
N SER A 411 12.31 1.40 11.53
CA SER A 411 13.68 1.40 10.96
C SER A 411 13.66 1.02 9.49
N GLY A 412 12.85 0.02 9.11
CA GLY A 412 12.64 -0.38 7.72
C GLY A 412 12.10 0.72 6.81
N MET A 413 11.46 1.75 7.38
CA MET A 413 10.85 2.85 6.62
C MET A 413 11.76 4.07 6.39
N PHE A 414 12.76 4.31 7.23
CA PHE A 414 13.55 5.55 7.11
C PHE A 414 15.03 5.43 7.47
N LEU A 415 15.43 4.41 8.24
CA LEU A 415 16.79 4.33 8.79
C LEU A 415 17.77 3.73 7.77
N ALA A 416 18.96 4.31 7.69
CA ALA A 416 20.09 3.66 7.04
C ALA A 416 20.57 2.48 7.92
N PRO A 417 20.97 1.36 7.35
CA PRO A 417 21.09 0.99 5.94
C PRO A 417 19.91 0.20 5.37
N PHE A 418 18.71 0.35 5.95
CA PHE A 418 17.53 -0.37 5.46
C PHE A 418 17.14 0.06 4.03
N GLY A 419 16.53 -0.87 3.28
CA GLY A 419 16.34 -0.77 1.85
C GLY A 419 15.50 0.42 1.36
N MET A 420 14.60 0.97 2.19
CA MET A 420 13.80 2.14 1.82
C MET A 420 14.65 3.39 1.57
N LEU A 421 15.67 3.64 2.41
CA LEU A 421 16.57 4.78 2.21
C LEU A 421 17.44 4.61 0.95
N ILE A 422 17.89 3.38 0.70
CA ILE A 422 18.67 3.04 -0.51
C ILE A 422 17.84 3.32 -1.77
N SER A 423 16.56 2.91 -1.74
CA SER A 423 15.65 3.15 -2.86
C SER A 423 15.39 4.65 -3.08
N LYS A 424 15.30 5.45 -2.01
CA LYS A 424 15.19 6.92 -2.12
C LYS A 424 16.45 7.55 -2.70
N TRP A 425 17.63 7.01 -2.38
CA TRP A 425 18.88 7.46 -2.99
C TRP A 425 18.93 7.14 -4.48
N ALA A 426 18.50 5.95 -4.88
CA ALA A 426 18.37 5.62 -6.29
C ALA A 426 17.34 6.52 -7.02
N ALA A 427 16.24 6.90 -6.34
CA ALA A 427 15.29 7.90 -6.87
C ALA A 427 15.96 9.25 -7.11
N MET A 428 16.78 9.71 -6.17
CA MET A 428 17.52 10.97 -6.30
C MET A 428 18.42 10.94 -7.54
N LYS A 429 19.18 9.84 -7.73
CA LYS A 429 20.01 9.65 -8.92
C LYS A 429 19.17 9.67 -10.19
N ALA A 430 18.06 8.92 -10.25
CA ALA A 430 17.18 8.89 -11.41
C ALA A 430 16.59 10.26 -11.76
N PHE A 431 16.27 11.10 -10.76
CA PHE A 431 15.74 12.45 -10.97
C PHE A 431 16.81 13.42 -11.51
N ILE A 432 18.06 13.27 -11.07
CA ILE A 432 19.20 14.05 -11.57
C ILE A 432 19.49 13.64 -13.01
N ASP A 433 19.61 12.34 -13.28
CA ASP A 433 19.94 11.81 -14.61
C ASP A 433 18.82 12.14 -15.65
N ALA A 434 17.58 12.24 -15.20
CA ALA A 434 16.44 12.67 -16.02
C ALA A 434 16.32 14.21 -16.20
N GLY A 435 17.15 15.02 -15.54
CA GLY A 435 17.16 16.47 -15.66
C GLY A 435 15.95 17.17 -15.01
N HIS A 436 15.36 16.59 -13.96
CA HIS A 436 14.19 17.14 -13.27
C HIS A 436 14.52 17.71 -11.88
N PRO A 437 15.10 18.93 -11.76
CA PRO A 437 15.51 19.50 -10.47
C PRO A 437 14.34 19.74 -9.50
N MET A 438 13.13 20.02 -10.01
CA MET A 438 11.95 20.20 -9.16
C MET A 438 11.58 18.91 -8.41
N LEU A 439 11.69 17.76 -9.06
CA LEU A 439 11.44 16.46 -8.41
C LEU A 439 12.48 16.17 -7.34
N LEU A 440 13.74 16.59 -7.56
CA LEU A 440 14.79 16.46 -6.58
C LEU A 440 14.48 17.26 -5.31
N LEU A 441 14.01 18.51 -5.44
CA LEU A 441 13.57 19.33 -4.31
C LEU A 441 12.43 18.66 -3.53
N LEU A 442 11.40 18.17 -4.23
CA LEU A 442 10.30 17.45 -3.60
C LEU A 442 10.78 16.20 -2.85
N LEU A 443 11.75 15.46 -3.42
CA LEU A 443 12.32 14.27 -2.80
C LEU A 443 13.09 14.60 -1.53
N VAL A 444 13.96 15.61 -1.56
CA VAL A 444 14.82 16.01 -0.42
C VAL A 444 13.96 16.49 0.74
N PHE A 445 13.07 17.47 0.51
CA PHE A 445 12.20 18.00 1.55
C PHE A 445 11.18 16.98 2.06
N GLY A 446 10.57 16.17 1.17
CA GLY A 446 9.67 15.10 1.56
C GLY A 446 10.37 13.99 2.35
N SER A 447 11.66 13.73 2.09
CA SER A 447 12.45 12.78 2.88
C SER A 447 12.81 13.34 4.26
N ALA A 448 13.13 14.64 4.36
CA ALA A 448 13.36 15.30 5.64
C ALA A 448 12.11 15.23 6.55
N THR A 449 10.92 15.51 6.00
CA THR A 449 9.65 15.36 6.73
C THR A 449 9.37 13.91 7.12
N THR A 450 9.75 12.95 6.28
CA THR A 450 9.66 11.51 6.58
C THR A 450 10.50 11.14 7.81
N ILE A 451 11.74 11.59 7.87
CA ILE A 451 12.63 11.35 9.03
C ILE A 451 12.01 11.95 10.29
N PHE A 452 11.48 13.18 10.19
CA PHE A 452 10.91 13.88 11.33
C PHE A 452 9.77 13.11 12.01
N TYR A 453 8.73 12.68 11.29
CA TYR A 453 7.60 12.00 11.92
C TYR A 453 7.94 10.58 12.39
N TRP A 454 8.86 9.87 11.73
CA TRP A 454 9.31 8.56 12.20
C TRP A 454 10.19 8.66 13.43
N ALA A 455 11.13 9.62 13.48
CA ALA A 455 11.98 9.85 14.65
C ALA A 455 11.14 10.27 15.86
N LYS A 456 10.15 11.14 15.67
CA LYS A 456 9.17 11.54 16.71
C LYS A 456 8.48 10.31 17.32
N TRP A 457 7.98 9.41 16.46
CA TRP A 457 7.29 8.21 16.94
C TRP A 457 8.26 7.22 17.61
N LEU A 458 9.43 7.02 17.02
CA LEU A 458 10.47 6.15 17.58
C LEU A 458 10.88 6.61 18.99
N GLY A 459 11.05 7.91 19.19
CA GLY A 459 11.35 8.49 20.51
C GLY A 459 10.29 8.16 21.57
N LYS A 460 9.00 8.20 21.21
CA LYS A 460 7.91 7.84 22.11
C LYS A 460 7.92 6.37 22.54
N ILE A 461 8.04 5.44 21.60
CA ILE A 461 8.01 4.01 21.94
C ILE A 461 9.24 3.53 22.70
N LEU A 462 10.40 4.20 22.51
CA LEU A 462 11.64 3.87 23.20
C LEU A 462 11.82 4.62 24.53
N SER A 463 10.94 5.56 24.87
CA SER A 463 11.01 6.26 26.15
C SER A 463 10.93 5.25 27.30
N VAL A 464 11.80 5.43 28.29
CA VAL A 464 11.82 4.59 29.50
C VAL A 464 11.00 5.28 30.56
N MET A 465 9.87 4.67 30.94
CA MET A 465 9.02 5.17 32.02
C MET A 465 8.99 4.13 33.17
N ASN A 466 9.11 4.59 34.39
CA ASN A 466 9.00 3.73 35.56
C ASN A 466 7.53 3.41 35.88
N GLY A 467 7.30 2.26 36.51
CA GLY A 467 5.98 1.92 37.09
C GLY A 467 4.95 1.35 36.09
N GLN A 468 5.32 1.04 34.84
CA GLN A 468 4.38 0.42 33.91
C GLN A 468 4.32 -1.11 34.10
N GLU A 469 3.08 -1.63 34.22
CA GLU A 469 2.82 -3.08 34.23
C GLU A 469 2.99 -3.69 32.84
N ARG A 470 3.45 -4.94 32.79
CA ARG A 470 3.54 -5.69 31.53
C ARG A 470 2.15 -6.06 31.01
N ARG A 471 1.86 -5.72 29.75
CA ARG A 471 0.56 -5.90 29.10
C ARG A 471 0.58 -6.82 27.87
N GLU A 472 1.62 -7.64 27.69
CA GLU A 472 1.74 -8.53 26.51
C GLU A 472 0.93 -9.84 26.64
N GLN A 473 0.28 -10.10 27.77
CA GLN A 473 -0.38 -11.40 28.06
C GLN A 473 -1.65 -11.64 27.24
N GLY A 474 -2.29 -10.58 26.73
CA GLY A 474 -3.52 -10.68 25.92
C GLY A 474 -3.32 -11.01 24.45
N ILE A 475 -2.07 -11.09 23.97
CA ILE A 475 -1.75 -11.28 22.55
C ILE A 475 -1.70 -12.78 22.22
N THR A 476 -2.45 -13.21 21.21
CA THR A 476 -2.54 -14.62 20.81
C THR A 476 -1.26 -15.14 20.15
N LYS A 477 -1.09 -16.48 20.17
CA LYS A 477 0.06 -17.14 19.52
C LYS A 477 0.11 -16.86 18.00
N GLY A 478 -1.05 -16.76 17.35
CA GLY A 478 -1.15 -16.45 15.90
C GLY A 478 -0.69 -15.04 15.58
N GLU A 479 -1.06 -14.07 16.41
CA GLU A 479 -0.60 -12.68 16.27
C GLU A 479 0.91 -12.57 16.46
N TRP A 480 1.46 -13.20 17.52
CA TRP A 480 2.91 -13.24 17.73
C TRP A 480 3.67 -13.93 16.60
N PHE A 481 3.15 -15.02 16.08
CA PHE A 481 3.74 -15.69 14.91
C PHE A 481 3.85 -14.73 13.73
N THR A 482 2.76 -14.03 13.41
CA THR A 482 2.73 -13.08 12.29
C THR A 482 3.68 -11.90 12.51
N LEU A 483 3.64 -11.25 13.69
CA LEU A 483 4.48 -10.11 14.00
C LEU A 483 5.97 -10.45 13.94
N LYS A 484 6.37 -11.59 14.54
CA LYS A 484 7.76 -12.05 14.51
C LYS A 484 8.21 -12.42 13.10
N THR A 485 7.36 -13.10 12.32
CA THR A 485 7.66 -13.47 10.93
C THR A 485 7.85 -12.22 10.06
N LEU A 486 6.95 -11.23 10.15
CA LEU A 486 7.09 -9.97 9.42
C LEU A 486 8.31 -9.16 9.86
N SER A 487 8.66 -9.18 11.15
CA SER A 487 9.89 -8.55 11.64
C SER A 487 11.14 -9.17 11.03
N TRP A 488 11.22 -10.50 11.02
CA TRP A 488 12.30 -11.22 10.36
C TRP A 488 12.31 -10.99 8.84
N MET A 489 11.15 -11.00 8.20
CA MET A 489 11.05 -10.68 6.77
C MET A 489 11.58 -9.27 6.46
N THR A 490 11.27 -8.28 7.31
CA THR A 490 11.79 -6.91 7.13
C THR A 490 13.32 -6.88 7.15
N ILE A 491 13.94 -7.61 8.06
CA ILE A 491 15.40 -7.72 8.17
C ILE A 491 15.98 -8.51 6.99
N ILE A 492 15.41 -9.68 6.70
CA ILE A 492 15.90 -10.61 5.66
C ILE A 492 15.84 -9.95 4.28
N VAL A 493 14.74 -9.27 3.93
CA VAL A 493 14.60 -8.57 2.64
C VAL A 493 15.66 -7.48 2.49
N CYS A 494 16.03 -6.81 3.59
CA CYS A 494 17.12 -5.83 3.56
C CYS A 494 18.51 -6.47 3.41
N ILE A 495 18.75 -7.63 4.04
CA ILE A 495 20.00 -8.37 3.89
C ILE A 495 20.12 -8.96 2.49
N LEU A 496 19.03 -9.51 1.96
CA LEU A 496 18.98 -10.11 0.61
C LEU A 496 18.81 -9.06 -0.51
N PHE A 497 18.92 -7.78 -0.20
CA PHE A 497 18.74 -6.70 -1.18
C PHE A 497 19.55 -6.90 -2.47
N PRO A 498 20.84 -7.25 -2.46
CA PRO A 498 21.61 -7.48 -3.68
C PRO A 498 21.03 -8.63 -4.52
N LEU A 499 20.60 -9.71 -3.88
CA LEU A 499 20.03 -10.87 -4.56
C LEU A 499 18.65 -10.53 -5.16
N ILE A 500 17.81 -9.81 -4.42
CA ILE A 500 16.50 -9.35 -4.90
C ILE A 500 16.67 -8.42 -6.10
N SER A 501 17.63 -7.50 -6.04
CA SER A 501 17.95 -6.64 -7.17
C SER A 501 18.37 -7.46 -8.40
N ASN A 502 19.40 -8.31 -8.26
CA ASN A 502 20.04 -8.98 -9.39
C ASN A 502 19.16 -10.06 -10.02
N TYR A 503 18.52 -10.87 -9.20
CA TYR A 503 17.74 -12.00 -9.68
C TYR A 503 16.24 -11.71 -9.76
N GLY A 504 15.71 -10.81 -8.93
CA GLY A 504 14.30 -10.46 -8.92
C GLY A 504 13.95 -9.36 -9.90
N VAL A 505 14.64 -8.21 -9.84
CA VAL A 505 14.24 -6.99 -10.55
C VAL A 505 14.95 -6.81 -11.88
N LEU A 506 16.27 -7.00 -11.93
CA LEU A 506 17.04 -6.79 -13.17
C LEU A 506 16.59 -7.66 -14.36
N PRO A 507 16.20 -8.95 -14.20
CA PRO A 507 15.69 -9.74 -15.33
C PRO A 507 14.41 -9.16 -15.96
N TYR A 508 13.49 -8.65 -15.14
CA TYR A 508 12.30 -7.96 -15.64
C TYR A 508 12.67 -6.72 -16.45
N LEU A 509 13.56 -5.89 -15.91
CA LEU A 509 13.99 -4.65 -16.58
C LEU A 509 14.78 -4.93 -17.87
N ARG A 510 15.59 -5.99 -17.88
CA ARG A 510 16.30 -6.43 -19.09
C ARG A 510 15.32 -6.77 -20.22
N ILE A 511 14.27 -7.51 -19.91
CA ILE A 511 13.24 -7.87 -20.91
C ILE A 511 12.48 -6.63 -21.37
N THR A 512 12.22 -5.70 -20.45
CA THR A 512 11.40 -4.53 -20.70
C THR A 512 12.12 -3.42 -21.47
N TYR A 513 13.40 -3.18 -21.15
CA TYR A 513 14.19 -2.09 -21.74
C TYR A 513 15.26 -2.56 -22.74
N GLY A 514 15.49 -3.87 -22.87
CA GLY A 514 16.45 -4.43 -23.84
C GLY A 514 17.92 -4.37 -23.44
N PHE A 515 18.26 -3.82 -22.27
CA PHE A 515 19.63 -3.74 -21.76
C PHE A 515 19.70 -3.97 -20.24
N THR A 516 20.91 -4.19 -19.74
CA THR A 516 21.19 -4.32 -18.30
C THR A 516 22.18 -3.25 -17.87
N ARG A 517 21.86 -2.57 -16.77
CA ARG A 517 22.74 -1.59 -16.13
C ARG A 517 22.60 -1.70 -14.62
N ASP A 518 23.71 -1.63 -13.91
CA ASP A 518 23.69 -1.53 -12.45
C ASP A 518 23.23 -0.13 -12.03
N VAL A 519 22.10 -0.06 -11.34
CA VAL A 519 21.56 1.21 -10.82
C VAL A 519 22.40 1.70 -9.64
N ILE A 520 22.78 0.77 -8.76
CA ILE A 520 23.73 0.97 -7.66
C ILE A 520 24.82 -0.08 -7.78
N ALA A 521 26.08 0.32 -7.62
CA ALA A 521 27.20 -0.61 -7.67
C ALA A 521 27.02 -1.77 -6.68
N GLN A 522 27.29 -3.00 -7.13
CA GLN A 522 27.11 -4.22 -6.33
C GLN A 522 27.87 -4.17 -5.00
N SER A 523 29.10 -3.61 -5.00
CA SER A 523 29.87 -3.40 -3.78
C SER A 523 29.14 -2.57 -2.73
N ASN A 524 28.44 -1.50 -3.15
CA ASN A 524 27.65 -0.68 -2.23
C ASN A 524 26.46 -1.45 -1.66
N LEU A 525 25.78 -2.25 -2.47
CA LEU A 525 24.67 -3.09 -2.01
C LEU A 525 25.13 -4.14 -0.98
N ILE A 526 26.29 -4.76 -1.20
CA ILE A 526 26.89 -5.73 -0.27
C ILE A 526 27.28 -5.04 1.04
N ILE A 527 27.94 -3.88 1.00
CA ILE A 527 28.30 -3.11 2.20
C ILE A 527 27.05 -2.76 3.01
N MET A 528 25.98 -2.30 2.37
CA MET A 528 24.73 -1.98 3.03
C MET A 528 24.07 -3.20 3.68
N SER A 529 24.11 -4.36 3.02
CA SER A 529 23.63 -5.62 3.61
C SER A 529 24.42 -6.01 4.84
N LEU A 530 25.75 -5.88 4.80
CA LEU A 530 26.63 -6.14 5.94
C LEU A 530 26.34 -5.17 7.11
N MET A 531 26.05 -3.90 6.82
CA MET A 531 25.66 -2.93 7.86
C MET A 531 24.35 -3.34 8.56
N VAL A 532 23.35 -3.88 7.83
CA VAL A 532 22.12 -4.42 8.45
C VAL A 532 22.45 -5.60 9.36
N VAL A 533 23.29 -6.51 8.91
CA VAL A 533 23.74 -7.66 9.71
C VAL A 533 24.42 -7.18 11.00
N LEU A 534 25.31 -6.20 10.94
CA LEU A 534 25.97 -5.61 12.11
C LEU A 534 24.96 -4.94 13.06
N LEU A 535 23.99 -4.19 12.53
CA LEU A 535 22.93 -3.58 13.35
C LEU A 535 22.09 -4.59 14.13
N VAL A 536 21.90 -5.79 13.59
CA VAL A 536 21.14 -6.87 14.27
C VAL A 536 22.04 -7.61 15.27
N ILE A 537 23.31 -7.88 14.91
CA ILE A 537 24.21 -8.68 15.76
C ILE A 537 24.72 -7.88 16.97
N LEU A 538 25.06 -6.60 16.80
CA LEU A 538 25.64 -5.79 17.87
C LEU A 538 24.73 -5.71 19.11
N PRO A 539 23.44 -5.33 19.00
CA PRO A 539 22.55 -5.28 20.16
C PRO A 539 22.35 -6.63 20.84
N SER A 540 22.34 -7.75 20.06
CA SER A 540 22.15 -9.10 20.60
C SER A 540 23.31 -9.55 21.50
N ARG A 541 24.51 -9.06 21.25
CA ARG A 541 25.70 -9.34 22.09
C ARG A 541 25.78 -8.42 23.31
N TYR A 542 25.45 -7.13 23.15
CA TYR A 542 25.48 -6.16 24.24
C TYR A 542 24.33 -6.32 25.25
N GLY A 543 23.21 -6.92 24.87
CA GLY A 543 22.03 -7.14 25.73
C GLY A 543 22.22 -8.17 26.85
N LYS A 544 23.32 -8.94 26.86
CA LYS A 544 23.68 -9.91 27.91
C LYS A 544 24.51 -9.30 29.06
N GLY A 545 24.65 -7.98 29.10
CA GLY A 545 25.36 -7.27 30.15
C GLY A 545 24.63 -7.27 31.50
N GLN A 546 25.35 -6.97 32.59
CA GLN A 546 24.80 -6.87 33.92
C GLN A 546 23.58 -5.92 33.99
N PRO A 547 22.62 -6.14 34.90
CA PRO A 547 21.47 -5.28 35.07
C PRO A 547 21.92 -3.84 35.37
N LYS A 548 21.76 -2.95 34.38
CA LYS A 548 22.06 -1.54 34.55
C LYS A 548 21.06 -0.92 35.52
N ARG A 549 21.55 -0.07 36.40
CA ARG A 549 20.70 0.70 37.34
C ARG A 549 19.71 1.52 36.50
N LYS A 550 18.42 1.28 36.68
CA LYS A 550 17.38 2.11 36.12
C LYS A 550 17.37 3.44 36.87
N VAL A 551 17.47 4.53 36.20
CA VAL A 551 17.34 5.89 36.72
C VAL A 551 16.10 6.53 36.14
N GLY A 552 15.40 7.34 36.90
CA GLY A 552 14.25 8.10 36.43
C GLY A 552 14.64 9.18 35.42
N ALA A 553 13.66 9.69 34.69
CA ALA A 553 13.86 10.82 33.77
C ALA A 553 14.29 12.08 34.57
N LEU A 554 15.20 12.86 34.00
CA LEU A 554 15.57 14.17 34.53
C LEU A 554 14.46 15.18 34.19
N LEU A 555 13.68 15.60 35.18
CA LEU A 555 12.56 16.52 35.03
C LEU A 555 12.88 17.98 35.38
N ALA A 556 14.17 18.29 35.62
CA ALA A 556 14.64 19.57 36.15
C ALA A 556 14.11 19.91 37.56
N GLY A 557 13.65 18.91 38.30
CA GLY A 557 13.20 18.96 39.71
C GLY A 557 13.25 17.57 40.33
N VAL A 558 12.84 17.43 41.58
CA VAL A 558 12.82 16.15 42.29
C VAL A 558 11.72 15.28 41.68
N ASN A 559 12.11 14.25 40.95
CA ASN A 559 11.19 13.28 40.35
C ASN A 559 10.43 12.50 41.42
N MET A 560 9.10 12.45 41.34
CA MET A 560 8.26 11.71 42.28
C MET A 560 8.30 10.18 42.09
N GLY A 561 9.06 9.69 41.10
CA GLY A 561 9.19 8.27 40.80
C GLY A 561 8.27 7.77 39.67
N ASP A 562 7.39 8.63 39.17
CA ASP A 562 6.46 8.35 38.06
C ASP A 562 6.95 8.91 36.72
N ASP A 563 8.09 9.61 36.69
CA ASP A 563 8.68 10.27 35.51
C ASP A 563 7.76 11.32 34.83
N ARG A 564 6.71 11.76 35.54
CA ARG A 564 5.73 12.74 35.04
C ARG A 564 5.53 13.94 35.93
N ASN A 565 5.78 13.76 37.21
CA ASN A 565 5.60 14.79 38.22
C ASN A 565 6.91 15.09 38.94
N TYR A 566 7.14 16.36 39.27
CA TYR A 566 8.28 16.75 40.10
C TYR A 566 7.85 17.75 41.17
N HIS A 567 8.61 17.78 42.28
CA HIS A 567 8.47 18.82 43.27
C HIS A 567 9.08 20.14 42.78
N GLY A 568 8.23 21.14 42.62
CA GLY A 568 8.63 22.51 42.31
C GLY A 568 8.90 23.34 43.58
N ALA A 569 9.09 24.63 43.37
CA ALA A 569 9.27 25.57 44.47
C ALA A 569 8.02 25.60 45.37
N GLY A 570 8.23 25.57 46.71
CA GLY A 570 7.13 25.57 47.69
C GLY A 570 6.43 24.22 47.82
N ASP A 571 7.10 23.13 47.49
CA ASP A 571 6.60 21.74 47.57
C ASP A 571 5.37 21.42 46.70
N ASN A 572 5.10 22.26 45.72
CA ASN A 572 4.02 22.04 44.79
C ASN A 572 4.38 20.94 43.80
N ILE A 573 3.44 20.02 43.56
CA ILE A 573 3.58 18.99 42.54
C ILE A 573 3.27 19.62 41.16
N ILE A 574 4.26 19.63 40.27
CA ILE A 574 4.15 20.16 38.94
C ILE A 574 4.15 19.02 37.94
N PRO A 575 3.08 18.84 37.13
CA PRO A 575 3.07 17.84 36.08
C PRO A 575 3.92 18.32 34.90
N VAL A 576 4.74 17.42 34.35
CA VAL A 576 5.48 17.64 33.11
C VAL A 576 4.73 16.94 31.99
N GLU A 577 4.24 17.71 31.04
CA GLU A 577 3.61 17.20 29.83
C GLU A 577 4.68 16.94 28.77
N LEU A 578 5.10 15.69 28.63
CA LEU A 578 6.06 15.26 27.61
C LEU A 578 5.32 14.96 26.29
N ARG A 579 4.84 16.00 25.61
CA ARG A 579 4.14 15.87 24.35
C ARG A 579 5.06 16.18 23.17
N ASN A 580 4.93 15.43 22.08
CA ASN A 580 5.62 15.72 20.84
C ASN A 580 5.10 17.04 20.23
N TRP A 581 5.99 17.72 19.53
CA TRP A 581 5.59 18.88 18.73
C TRP A 581 5.01 18.47 17.38
N TYR A 582 3.76 18.79 17.12
CA TYR A 582 3.01 18.43 15.92
C TYR A 582 3.06 19.48 14.82
N MET A 583 3.57 20.67 15.09
CA MET A 583 3.74 21.75 14.12
C MET A 583 2.46 22.04 13.29
N GLU A 584 1.29 22.00 13.93
CA GLU A 584 -0.02 22.12 13.26
C GLU A 584 -0.19 23.44 12.50
N GLU A 585 0.42 24.52 12.97
CA GLU A 585 0.41 25.84 12.30
C GLU A 585 1.03 25.77 10.90
N TRP A 586 2.10 24.98 10.73
CA TRP A 586 2.87 24.85 9.49
C TRP A 586 2.39 23.67 8.63
N PHE A 587 2.23 22.52 9.23
CA PHE A 587 1.95 21.25 8.56
C PHE A 587 0.56 20.68 8.88
N GLY A 588 -0.40 21.53 9.31
CA GLY A 588 -1.76 21.09 9.63
C GLY A 588 -2.41 20.29 8.49
N GLU A 589 -3.08 19.18 8.85
CA GLU A 589 -3.70 18.24 7.91
C GLU A 589 -4.53 18.93 6.83
N ARG A 590 -5.44 19.83 7.23
CA ARG A 590 -6.34 20.53 6.31
C ARG A 590 -5.58 21.37 5.28
N LYS A 591 -4.57 22.13 5.74
CA LYS A 591 -3.75 23.00 4.89
C LYS A 591 -2.96 22.19 3.86
N MET A 592 -2.23 21.18 4.32
CA MET A 592 -1.41 20.33 3.43
C MET A 592 -2.26 19.57 2.43
N LYS A 593 -3.38 19.02 2.86
CA LYS A 593 -4.31 18.29 2.01
C LYS A 593 -4.94 19.18 0.93
N LEU A 594 -5.43 20.36 1.28
CA LEU A 594 -6.05 21.27 0.31
C LEU A 594 -5.04 21.76 -0.71
N SER A 595 -3.83 22.16 -0.28
CA SER A 595 -2.76 22.61 -1.19
C SER A 595 -2.34 21.48 -2.14
N GLY A 596 -2.11 20.27 -1.63
CA GLY A 596 -1.75 19.12 -2.46
C GLY A 596 -2.87 18.75 -3.44
N PHE A 597 -4.15 18.79 -3.03
CA PHE A 597 -5.28 18.53 -3.90
C PHE A 597 -5.38 19.56 -5.03
N ALA A 598 -5.28 20.84 -4.71
CA ALA A 598 -5.35 21.92 -5.71
C ALA A 598 -4.24 21.79 -6.76
N LEU A 599 -3.01 21.54 -6.33
CA LEU A 599 -1.86 21.40 -7.24
C LEU A 599 -1.97 20.14 -8.10
N CYS A 600 -2.37 18.99 -7.53
CA CYS A 600 -2.57 17.76 -8.30
C CYS A 600 -3.72 17.89 -9.29
N MET A 601 -4.85 18.50 -8.90
CA MET A 601 -5.97 18.76 -9.81
C MET A 601 -5.55 19.66 -10.96
N ALA A 602 -4.87 20.76 -10.66
CA ALA A 602 -4.35 21.66 -11.69
C ALA A 602 -3.42 20.92 -12.67
N CYS A 603 -2.51 20.10 -12.15
CA CYS A 603 -1.61 19.29 -12.97
C CYS A 603 -2.39 18.33 -13.89
N ILE A 604 -3.35 17.59 -13.34
CA ILE A 604 -4.19 16.64 -14.10
C ILE A 604 -4.94 17.39 -15.20
N PHE A 605 -5.64 18.49 -14.88
CA PHE A 605 -6.41 19.24 -15.88
C PHE A 605 -5.53 19.86 -16.96
N ILE A 606 -4.40 20.46 -16.60
CA ILE A 606 -3.46 21.04 -17.57
C ILE A 606 -2.95 19.97 -18.54
N GLN A 607 -2.49 18.83 -18.00
CA GLN A 607 -1.94 17.76 -18.85
C GLN A 607 -3.01 17.14 -19.74
N PHE A 608 -4.23 16.88 -19.22
CA PHE A 608 -5.34 16.42 -20.06
C PHE A 608 -5.71 17.43 -21.15
N ALA A 609 -5.74 18.73 -20.84
CA ALA A 609 -6.03 19.77 -21.85
C ALA A 609 -4.97 19.81 -22.96
N ILE A 610 -3.68 19.65 -22.61
CA ILE A 610 -2.60 19.57 -23.60
C ILE A 610 -2.71 18.30 -24.46
N ILE A 611 -2.96 17.15 -23.82
CA ILE A 611 -3.11 15.85 -24.52
C ILE A 611 -4.28 15.91 -25.51
N LEU A 612 -5.44 16.40 -25.08
CA LEU A 612 -6.61 16.51 -25.96
C LEU A 612 -6.41 17.57 -27.04
N GLY A 613 -5.80 18.72 -26.70
CA GLY A 613 -5.47 19.76 -27.67
C GLY A 613 -4.47 19.30 -28.74
N GLY A 614 -3.55 18.39 -28.39
CA GLY A 614 -2.62 17.77 -29.34
C GLY A 614 -3.32 16.83 -30.34
N VAL A 615 -4.35 16.11 -29.90
CA VAL A 615 -5.16 15.22 -30.78
C VAL A 615 -5.94 16.02 -31.83
N TYR A 616 -6.40 17.24 -31.49
CA TYR A 616 -7.14 18.09 -32.45
C TYR A 616 -6.23 18.83 -33.47
N ARG A 617 -4.92 18.87 -33.25
CA ARG A 617 -3.96 19.58 -34.13
C ARG A 617 -3.17 18.65 -35.09
N GLY A 618 -3.23 17.36 -34.86
CA GLY A 618 -2.62 16.31 -35.71
C GLY A 618 -3.65 15.57 -36.52
#